data_643df8d40dbdba59fe4cbf9d53f80e54
#
_entry.id   643df8d40dbdba59fe4cbf9d53f80e54
#
_cell.length_a   1.000
_cell.length_b   1.000
_cell.length_c   1.000
_cell.angle_alpha   90.00
_cell.angle_beta   90.00
_cell.angle_gamma   90.00
#
_symmetry.space_group_name_H-M   'P 1'
#
loop_
_entity.id
_entity.type
_entity.pdbx_description
1 polymer ?
#
loop_
_entity_poly.entity_id
_entity_poly.type
_entity_poly.pdbx_seq_one_letter_code
_entity_poly.pdbx_strand_id
1 'polypeptide(L)'
;MSEDLLIIENISKSFTVDKNKELKALKNVNIRLKKGECIGIVGESGCGKSTLARIIVGIEKKTSGKIIFDDKEIDGISKTKDIQMIFQSPLSSFNPRMKIIDYMWEPLRNYFKLSKKESIPLITKSLVDVGLDETALEKYPYEFSGGQLQRITIARAIIIKPKLIVCDEITSALDVSVQKQILELLKKLQNDLGLSYLFIGHDLAVVQDISQKIVVMYLSLPKCWNYKCEPHRLSFLGKIRLICARL
;
A
#
# COMPACT_ATOMS: atom_id res chain seq x y z
N MET A 1 10.10 -13.06 -19.35
CA MET A 1 9.18 -12.25 -18.50
C MET A 1 10.03 -11.50 -17.51
N SER A 2 9.83 -10.22 -17.34
CA SER A 2 10.56 -9.39 -16.39
C SER A 2 10.36 -9.91 -14.96
N GLU A 3 11.43 -9.89 -14.12
CA GLU A 3 11.29 -10.11 -12.68
C GLU A 3 10.60 -8.93 -11.98
N ASP A 4 10.64 -7.75 -12.60
CA ASP A 4 10.05 -6.55 -12.05
C ASP A 4 8.53 -6.55 -12.26
N LEU A 5 7.77 -6.35 -11.17
CA LEU A 5 6.32 -6.20 -11.21
C LEU A 5 5.92 -4.74 -11.43
N LEU A 6 6.61 -3.82 -10.75
CA LEU A 6 6.35 -2.38 -10.83
C LEU A 6 7.66 -1.64 -11.07
N ILE A 7 7.68 -0.80 -12.11
CA ILE A 7 8.77 0.11 -12.41
C ILE A 7 8.23 1.53 -12.43
N ILE A 8 8.79 2.39 -11.63
CA ILE A 8 8.51 3.81 -11.55
C ILE A 8 9.74 4.54 -12.05
N GLU A 9 9.60 5.34 -13.10
CA GLU A 9 10.70 6.07 -13.73
C GLU A 9 10.41 7.57 -13.77
N ASN A 10 11.24 8.36 -13.06
CA ASN A 10 11.23 9.81 -13.05
C ASN A 10 9.85 10.42 -12.71
N ILE A 11 9.08 9.78 -11.84
CA ILE A 11 7.76 10.29 -11.45
C ILE A 11 7.92 11.61 -10.73
N SER A 12 7.22 12.62 -11.25
CA SER A 12 7.11 13.93 -10.62
C SER A 12 5.64 14.35 -10.52
N LYS A 13 5.32 15.09 -9.46
CA LYS A 13 3.99 15.64 -9.21
C LYS A 13 4.07 17.05 -8.68
N SER A 14 3.40 17.97 -9.38
CA SER A 14 3.15 19.34 -8.93
C SER A 14 1.66 19.57 -8.75
N PHE A 15 1.30 20.32 -7.72
CA PHE A 15 -0.05 20.82 -7.47
C PHE A 15 -0.06 22.34 -7.64
N THR A 16 -1.02 22.86 -8.39
CA THR A 16 -1.25 24.29 -8.47
C THR A 16 -1.98 24.74 -7.20
N VAL A 17 -1.33 25.54 -6.37
CA VAL A 17 -1.89 26.06 -5.11
C VAL A 17 -2.56 27.42 -5.34
N ASP A 18 -1.98 28.22 -6.24
CA ASP A 18 -2.47 29.55 -6.59
C ASP A 18 -2.04 29.87 -8.04
N LYS A 19 -2.59 30.95 -8.64
CA LYS A 19 -2.32 31.32 -10.06
C LYS A 19 -0.84 31.34 -10.43
N ASN A 20 0.09 31.52 -9.45
CA ASN A 20 1.53 31.62 -9.67
C ASN A 20 2.35 30.74 -8.69
N LYS A 21 1.73 29.80 -7.95
CA LYS A 21 2.46 28.95 -7.00
C LYS A 21 2.20 27.48 -7.27
N GLU A 22 3.25 26.75 -7.59
CA GLU A 22 3.24 25.30 -7.66
C GLU A 22 3.90 24.69 -6.42
N LEU A 23 3.22 23.71 -5.81
CA LEU A 23 3.79 22.85 -4.79
C LEU A 23 4.29 21.57 -5.47
N LYS A 24 5.60 21.38 -5.49
CA LYS A 24 6.22 20.15 -5.99
C LYS A 24 6.13 19.08 -4.89
N ALA A 25 5.24 18.13 -5.06
CA ALA A 25 5.04 17.04 -4.09
C ALA A 25 5.94 15.83 -4.36
N LEU A 26 6.34 15.61 -5.61
CA LEU A 26 7.28 14.55 -6.01
C LEU A 26 8.23 15.08 -7.09
N LYS A 27 9.49 14.64 -7.05
CA LYS A 27 10.51 15.01 -8.04
C LYS A 27 11.38 13.82 -8.42
N ASN A 28 11.27 13.37 -9.68
CA ASN A 28 12.09 12.31 -10.26
C ASN A 28 12.20 11.04 -9.41
N VAL A 29 11.08 10.57 -8.85
CA VAL A 29 11.05 9.35 -8.04
C VAL A 29 11.24 8.14 -8.93
N ASN A 30 12.15 7.24 -8.52
CA ASN A 30 12.47 6.01 -9.23
C ASN A 30 12.40 4.83 -8.25
N ILE A 31 11.58 3.82 -8.56
CA ILE A 31 11.40 2.62 -7.73
C ILE A 31 11.25 1.41 -8.65
N ARG A 32 11.84 0.27 -8.26
CA ARG A 32 11.65 -1.03 -8.92
C ARG A 32 11.29 -2.08 -7.90
N LEU A 33 10.10 -2.65 -8.04
CA LEU A 33 9.55 -3.70 -7.18
C LEU A 33 9.48 -5.00 -7.97
N LYS A 34 10.06 -6.06 -7.44
CA LYS A 34 9.98 -7.41 -8.02
C LYS A 34 8.69 -8.12 -7.62
N LYS A 35 8.33 -9.17 -8.38
CA LYS A 35 7.21 -10.06 -8.02
C LYS A 35 7.50 -10.75 -6.68
N GLY A 36 6.50 -10.73 -5.77
CA GLY A 36 6.62 -11.31 -4.44
C GLY A 36 7.51 -10.51 -3.46
N GLU A 37 7.95 -9.30 -3.82
CA GLU A 37 8.79 -8.44 -2.96
C GLU A 37 7.92 -7.45 -2.18
N CYS A 38 8.40 -7.06 -0.98
CA CYS A 38 7.87 -5.92 -0.24
C CYS A 38 8.91 -4.79 -0.23
N ILE A 39 8.52 -3.61 -0.72
CA ILE A 39 9.30 -2.38 -0.58
C ILE A 39 8.65 -1.48 0.46
N GLY A 40 9.43 -1.11 1.48
CA GLY A 40 9.05 -0.11 2.46
C GLY A 40 9.32 1.31 1.97
N ILE A 41 8.43 2.23 2.27
CA ILE A 41 8.63 3.67 2.04
C ILE A 41 8.51 4.38 3.38
N VAL A 42 9.58 5.09 3.76
CA VAL A 42 9.63 5.89 4.99
C VAL A 42 9.99 7.34 4.65
N GLY A 43 9.65 8.25 5.53
CA GLY A 43 9.98 9.66 5.40
C GLY A 43 9.11 10.54 6.28
N GLU A 44 9.48 11.82 6.38
CA GLU A 44 8.75 12.80 7.17
C GLU A 44 7.29 12.98 6.71
N SER A 45 6.44 13.48 7.60
CA SER A 45 5.07 13.84 7.23
C SER A 45 5.09 14.92 6.13
N GLY A 46 4.23 14.77 5.12
CA GLY A 46 4.16 15.70 4.00
C GLY A 46 5.21 15.50 2.89
N CYS A 47 6.15 14.54 3.01
CA CYS A 47 7.15 14.26 1.97
C CYS A 47 6.60 13.49 0.74
N GLY A 48 5.32 13.44 0.51
CA GLY A 48 4.73 12.90 -0.72
C GLY A 48 4.48 11.39 -0.75
N LYS A 49 4.67 10.62 0.33
CA LYS A 49 4.45 9.15 0.36
C LYS A 49 3.05 8.75 -0.11
N SER A 50 2.01 9.33 0.50
CA SER A 50 0.62 9.05 0.13
C SER A 50 0.26 9.59 -1.26
N THR A 51 0.92 10.67 -1.72
CA THR A 51 0.77 11.16 -3.10
C THR A 51 1.31 10.13 -4.09
N LEU A 52 2.49 9.56 -3.82
CA LEU A 52 3.07 8.50 -4.64
C LEU A 52 2.17 7.26 -4.67
N ALA A 53 1.66 6.84 -3.49
CA ALA A 53 0.71 5.73 -3.39
C ALA A 53 -0.52 5.95 -4.27
N ARG A 54 -1.15 7.13 -4.19
CA ARG A 54 -2.34 7.49 -4.98
C ARG A 54 -2.06 7.53 -6.47
N ILE A 55 -0.86 7.94 -6.89
CA ILE A 55 -0.45 7.91 -8.30
C ILE A 55 -0.31 6.47 -8.79
N ILE A 56 0.32 5.59 -8.01
CA ILE A 56 0.51 4.18 -8.38
C ILE A 56 -0.82 3.46 -8.56
N VAL A 57 -1.80 3.71 -7.68
CA VAL A 57 -3.13 3.09 -7.78
C VAL A 57 -4.07 3.83 -8.74
N GLY A 58 -3.61 4.92 -9.35
CA GLY A 58 -4.38 5.68 -10.35
C GLY A 58 -5.47 6.59 -9.79
N ILE A 59 -5.46 6.91 -8.50
CA ILE A 59 -6.36 7.89 -7.89
C ILE A 59 -5.92 9.31 -8.23
N GLU A 60 -4.60 9.53 -8.32
CA GLU A 60 -4.00 10.83 -8.62
C GLU A 60 -3.18 10.74 -9.91
N LYS A 61 -3.21 11.80 -10.75
CA LYS A 61 -2.41 11.86 -11.98
C LYS A 61 -1.00 12.35 -11.70
N LYS A 62 0.00 11.70 -12.29
CA LYS A 62 1.37 12.20 -12.34
C LYS A 62 1.49 13.46 -13.21
N THR A 63 2.45 14.33 -12.95
CA THR A 63 2.79 15.47 -13.85
C THR A 63 3.72 15.01 -14.96
N SER A 64 4.71 14.15 -14.63
CA SER A 64 5.65 13.57 -15.61
C SER A 64 6.18 12.23 -15.12
N GLY A 65 6.92 11.53 -15.99
CA GLY A 65 7.50 10.21 -15.73
C GLY A 65 6.63 9.06 -16.24
N LYS A 66 7.06 7.82 -15.98
CA LYS A 66 6.39 6.60 -16.44
C LYS A 66 6.17 5.63 -15.30
N ILE A 67 5.08 4.87 -15.37
CA ILE A 67 4.80 3.73 -14.50
C ILE A 67 4.56 2.52 -15.40
N ILE A 68 5.34 1.47 -15.19
CA ILE A 68 5.18 0.19 -15.88
C ILE A 68 4.79 -0.84 -14.84
N PHE A 69 3.68 -1.52 -15.06
CA PHE A 69 3.16 -2.57 -14.20
C PHE A 69 2.92 -3.85 -15.00
N ASP A 70 3.55 -4.95 -14.59
CA ASP A 70 3.49 -6.26 -15.25
C ASP A 70 3.74 -6.14 -16.76
N ASP A 71 4.87 -5.52 -17.13
CA ASP A 71 5.36 -5.25 -18.49
C ASP A 71 4.47 -4.29 -19.33
N LYS A 72 3.48 -3.61 -18.72
CA LYS A 72 2.61 -2.65 -19.42
C LYS A 72 2.72 -1.27 -18.81
N GLU A 73 2.87 -0.25 -19.66
CA GLU A 73 2.78 1.13 -19.18
C GLU A 73 1.34 1.43 -18.77
N ILE A 74 1.20 1.97 -17.53
CA ILE A 74 -0.09 2.43 -17.01
C ILE A 74 -0.06 3.95 -16.91
N ASP A 75 -1.08 4.60 -17.49
CA ASP A 75 -1.24 6.05 -17.43
C ASP A 75 -2.55 6.44 -16.74
N GLY A 76 -2.41 7.01 -15.56
CA GLY A 76 -3.54 7.52 -14.77
C GLY A 76 -4.46 6.43 -14.23
N ILE A 77 -5.77 6.73 -14.18
CA ILE A 77 -6.81 5.92 -13.53
C ILE A 77 -6.98 4.57 -14.24
N SER A 78 -6.08 3.65 -13.98
CA SER A 78 -6.26 2.26 -14.39
C SER A 78 -7.18 1.58 -13.36
N LYS A 79 -8.40 1.22 -13.78
CA LYS A 79 -9.31 0.39 -12.98
C LYS A 79 -8.84 -1.07 -12.95
N THR A 80 -7.56 -1.29 -12.69
CA THR A 80 -7.03 -2.65 -12.64
C THR A 80 -7.33 -3.28 -11.27
N LYS A 81 -7.87 -4.49 -11.31
CA LYS A 81 -8.01 -5.32 -10.11
C LYS A 81 -6.65 -5.72 -9.53
N ASP A 82 -5.61 -5.69 -10.35
CA ASP A 82 -4.29 -6.22 -10.00
C ASP A 82 -3.49 -5.33 -9.03
N ILE A 83 -3.89 -4.06 -8.88
CA ILE A 83 -3.33 -3.14 -7.88
C ILE A 83 -4.43 -2.71 -6.93
N GLN A 84 -4.25 -2.96 -5.64
CA GLN A 84 -5.18 -2.54 -4.61
C GLN A 84 -4.50 -1.63 -3.59
N MET A 85 -5.30 -0.81 -2.90
CA MET A 85 -4.80 0.07 -1.85
C MET A 85 -5.57 -0.16 -0.56
N ILE A 86 -4.82 -0.22 0.54
CA ILE A 86 -5.36 -0.19 1.91
C ILE A 86 -4.98 1.16 2.51
N PHE A 87 -5.98 1.92 2.93
CA PHE A 87 -5.83 3.28 3.44
C PHE A 87 -5.51 3.29 4.94
N GLN A 88 -4.93 4.39 5.40
CA GLN A 88 -4.46 4.62 6.78
C GLN A 88 -5.53 4.38 7.85
N SER A 89 -6.77 4.83 7.63
CA SER A 89 -7.85 4.69 8.61
C SER A 89 -8.85 3.63 8.16
N PRO A 90 -8.91 2.46 8.82
CA PRO A 90 -9.90 1.44 8.47
C PRO A 90 -11.33 1.97 8.60
N LEU A 91 -11.65 2.71 9.67
CA LEU A 91 -13.01 3.23 9.92
C LEU A 91 -13.50 4.13 8.80
N SER A 92 -12.62 4.95 8.19
CA SER A 92 -13.02 5.82 7.08
C SER A 92 -13.35 5.07 5.79
N SER A 93 -12.96 3.81 5.69
CA SER A 93 -13.21 2.94 4.54
C SER A 93 -14.59 2.28 4.58
N PHE A 94 -15.26 2.32 5.76
CA PHE A 94 -16.56 1.68 5.94
C PHE A 94 -17.71 2.67 5.98
N ASN A 95 -18.82 2.29 5.32
CA ASN A 95 -20.10 2.92 5.63
C ASN A 95 -20.66 2.27 6.90
N PRO A 96 -20.88 3.04 8.01
CA PRO A 96 -21.33 2.47 9.29
C PRO A 96 -22.70 1.79 9.24
N ARG A 97 -23.50 2.10 8.20
CA ARG A 97 -24.83 1.51 7.98
C ARG A 97 -24.81 0.28 7.07
N MET A 98 -23.64 -0.13 6.61
CA MET A 98 -23.48 -1.26 5.69
C MET A 98 -22.93 -2.47 6.44
N LYS A 99 -23.53 -3.65 6.27
CA LYS A 99 -22.99 -4.90 6.81
C LYS A 99 -21.69 -5.28 6.10
N ILE A 100 -20.87 -6.06 6.80
CA ILE A 100 -19.57 -6.51 6.25
C ILE A 100 -19.74 -7.30 4.96
N ILE A 101 -20.79 -8.12 4.84
CA ILE A 101 -21.08 -8.85 3.60
C ILE A 101 -21.23 -7.91 2.39
N ASP A 102 -21.91 -6.77 2.56
CA ASP A 102 -22.13 -5.83 1.47
C ASP A 102 -20.83 -5.09 1.09
N TYR A 103 -20.04 -4.73 2.09
CA TYR A 103 -18.71 -4.13 1.91
C TYR A 103 -17.75 -5.07 1.17
N MET A 104 -17.77 -6.35 1.51
CA MET A 104 -16.91 -7.37 0.88
C MET A 104 -17.41 -7.78 -0.51
N TRP A 105 -18.71 -7.74 -0.76
CA TRP A 105 -19.30 -8.08 -2.05
C TRP A 105 -19.02 -7.03 -3.14
N GLU A 106 -18.89 -5.78 -2.78
CA GLU A 106 -18.74 -4.67 -3.74
C GLU A 106 -17.61 -4.91 -4.79
N PRO A 107 -16.37 -5.28 -4.43
CA PRO A 107 -15.33 -5.56 -5.41
C PRO A 107 -15.67 -6.78 -6.29
N LEU A 108 -16.28 -7.82 -5.75
CA LEU A 108 -16.67 -9.01 -6.52
C LEU A 108 -17.77 -8.67 -7.55
N ARG A 109 -18.75 -7.85 -7.16
CA ARG A 109 -19.76 -7.33 -8.08
C ARG A 109 -19.13 -6.49 -9.19
N ASN A 110 -18.22 -5.59 -8.83
CA ASN A 110 -17.67 -4.62 -9.79
C ASN A 110 -16.72 -5.28 -10.81
N TYR A 111 -15.84 -6.17 -10.37
CA TYR A 111 -14.82 -6.78 -11.25
C TYR A 111 -15.26 -8.09 -11.88
N PHE A 112 -16.05 -8.90 -11.18
CA PHE A 112 -16.43 -10.25 -11.64
C PHE A 112 -17.92 -10.41 -11.95
N LYS A 113 -18.74 -9.37 -11.67
CA LYS A 113 -20.19 -9.37 -11.89
C LYS A 113 -20.94 -10.48 -11.13
N LEU A 114 -20.35 -10.96 -10.02
CA LEU A 114 -20.97 -12.01 -9.20
C LEU A 114 -22.16 -11.46 -8.39
N SER A 115 -23.20 -12.28 -8.27
CA SER A 115 -24.28 -12.03 -7.33
C SER A 115 -23.79 -12.15 -5.88
N LYS A 116 -24.56 -11.61 -4.94
CA LYS A 116 -24.22 -11.69 -3.52
C LYS A 116 -24.14 -13.15 -3.05
N LYS A 117 -25.08 -13.99 -3.49
CA LYS A 117 -25.13 -15.43 -3.13
C LYS A 117 -23.90 -16.20 -3.62
N GLU A 118 -23.47 -15.97 -4.85
CA GLU A 118 -22.25 -16.59 -5.42
C GLU A 118 -20.97 -16.09 -4.74
N SER A 119 -21.02 -14.91 -4.16
CA SER A 119 -19.87 -14.28 -3.49
C SER A 119 -19.62 -14.77 -2.07
N ILE A 120 -20.64 -15.30 -1.37
CA ILE A 120 -20.55 -15.74 0.04
C ILE A 120 -19.37 -16.69 0.26
N PRO A 121 -19.18 -17.79 -0.50
CA PRO A 121 -18.05 -18.70 -0.24
C PRO A 121 -16.68 -18.04 -0.39
N LEU A 122 -16.55 -17.11 -1.34
CA LEU A 122 -15.30 -16.36 -1.58
C LEU A 122 -15.02 -15.39 -0.43
N ILE A 123 -16.07 -14.71 0.04
CA ILE A 123 -15.98 -13.75 1.16
C ILE A 123 -15.62 -14.49 2.44
N THR A 124 -16.34 -15.59 2.76
CA THR A 124 -16.06 -16.42 3.94
C THR A 124 -14.61 -16.91 3.94
N LYS A 125 -14.14 -17.45 2.81
CA LYS A 125 -12.74 -17.87 2.67
C LYS A 125 -11.77 -16.72 2.94
N SER A 126 -12.01 -15.56 2.35
CA SER A 126 -11.14 -14.38 2.53
C SER A 126 -11.12 -13.88 3.98
N LEU A 127 -12.25 -13.97 4.72
CA LEU A 127 -12.31 -13.66 6.15
C LEU A 127 -11.52 -14.68 6.99
N VAL A 128 -11.62 -15.97 6.67
CA VAL A 128 -10.84 -17.02 7.33
C VAL A 128 -9.34 -16.85 7.08
N ASP A 129 -8.94 -16.48 5.86
CA ASP A 129 -7.53 -16.21 5.50
C ASP A 129 -6.91 -15.10 6.37
N VAL A 130 -7.72 -14.16 6.87
CA VAL A 130 -7.26 -13.07 7.78
C VAL A 130 -7.56 -13.36 9.27
N GLY A 131 -8.04 -14.58 9.60
CA GLY A 131 -8.30 -15.01 10.97
C GLY A 131 -9.62 -14.50 11.56
N LEU A 132 -10.63 -14.30 10.73
CA LEU A 132 -12.01 -14.00 11.12
C LEU A 132 -12.93 -15.14 10.70
N ASP A 133 -14.02 -15.34 11.42
CA ASP A 133 -15.03 -16.35 11.11
C ASP A 133 -16.18 -15.79 10.26
N GLU A 134 -17.06 -16.67 9.79
CA GLU A 134 -18.20 -16.31 8.95
C GLU A 134 -19.26 -15.46 9.67
N THR A 135 -19.30 -15.44 10.99
CA THR A 135 -20.26 -14.61 11.75
C THR A 135 -20.01 -13.13 11.53
N ALA A 136 -18.80 -12.76 11.06
CA ALA A 136 -18.46 -11.41 10.68
C ALA A 136 -19.34 -10.86 9.54
N LEU A 137 -19.90 -11.71 8.68
CA LEU A 137 -20.68 -11.31 7.51
C LEU A 137 -21.91 -10.46 7.85
N GLU A 138 -22.60 -10.85 8.91
CA GLU A 138 -23.88 -10.23 9.30
C GLU A 138 -23.70 -9.00 10.20
N LYS A 139 -22.49 -8.75 10.69
CA LYS A 139 -22.18 -7.66 11.61
C LYS A 139 -21.93 -6.34 10.88
N TYR A 140 -22.05 -5.25 11.64
CA TYR A 140 -21.74 -3.89 11.21
C TYR A 140 -20.32 -3.48 11.66
N PRO A 141 -19.70 -2.47 11.01
CA PRO A 141 -18.33 -2.05 11.35
C PRO A 141 -18.13 -1.67 12.83
N TYR A 142 -19.12 -1.08 13.48
CA TYR A 142 -19.03 -0.64 14.88
C TYR A 142 -19.00 -1.79 15.89
N GLU A 143 -19.26 -3.03 15.45
CA GLU A 143 -19.20 -4.23 16.31
C GLU A 143 -17.80 -4.86 16.35
N PHE A 144 -16.82 -4.26 15.65
CA PHE A 144 -15.46 -4.76 15.53
C PHE A 144 -14.44 -3.84 16.19
N SER A 145 -13.36 -4.44 16.72
CA SER A 145 -12.17 -3.68 17.12
C SER A 145 -11.43 -3.10 15.90
N GLY A 146 -10.57 -2.09 16.14
CA GLY A 146 -9.75 -1.50 15.08
C GLY A 146 -8.90 -2.54 14.32
N GLY A 147 -8.31 -3.50 15.04
CA GLY A 147 -7.52 -4.57 14.44
C GLY A 147 -8.36 -5.54 13.61
N GLN A 148 -9.60 -5.83 14.05
CA GLN A 148 -10.53 -6.65 13.26
C GLN A 148 -10.98 -5.92 11.99
N LEU A 149 -11.29 -4.63 12.08
CA LEU A 149 -11.61 -3.82 10.89
C LEU A 149 -10.44 -3.77 9.92
N GLN A 150 -9.20 -3.67 10.42
CA GLN A 150 -8.00 -3.72 9.58
C GLN A 150 -7.87 -5.07 8.85
N ARG A 151 -8.15 -6.19 9.54
CA ARG A 151 -8.19 -7.52 8.91
C ARG A 151 -9.27 -7.60 7.83
N ILE A 152 -10.45 -7.01 8.04
CA ILE A 152 -11.52 -6.96 7.03
C ILE A 152 -11.09 -6.13 5.80
N THR A 153 -10.40 -4.99 5.99
CA THR A 153 -9.88 -4.22 4.84
C THR A 153 -8.82 -5.00 4.05
N ILE A 154 -7.96 -5.77 4.74
CA ILE A 154 -7.01 -6.67 4.09
C ILE A 154 -7.75 -7.77 3.32
N ALA A 155 -8.74 -8.43 3.94
CA ALA A 155 -9.56 -9.46 3.28
C ALA A 155 -10.22 -8.93 2.01
N ARG A 156 -10.78 -7.70 2.06
CA ARG A 156 -11.36 -7.04 0.89
C ARG A 156 -10.33 -6.80 -0.22
N ALA A 157 -9.11 -6.43 0.14
CA ALA A 157 -8.05 -6.19 -0.85
C ALA A 157 -7.62 -7.49 -1.55
N ILE A 158 -7.49 -8.60 -0.81
CA ILE A 158 -7.01 -9.87 -1.35
C ILE A 158 -8.09 -10.69 -2.09
N ILE A 159 -9.37 -10.46 -1.84
CA ILE A 159 -10.47 -11.27 -2.40
C ILE A 159 -10.51 -11.27 -3.93
N ILE A 160 -10.04 -10.21 -4.56
CA ILE A 160 -9.95 -10.08 -6.03
C ILE A 160 -8.62 -10.56 -6.60
N LYS A 161 -7.75 -11.14 -5.75
CA LYS A 161 -6.44 -11.69 -6.10
C LYS A 161 -5.54 -10.68 -6.82
N PRO A 162 -5.21 -9.55 -6.19
CA PRO A 162 -4.30 -8.56 -6.78
C PRO A 162 -2.87 -9.12 -6.86
N LYS A 163 -2.02 -8.49 -7.67
CA LYS A 163 -0.58 -8.75 -7.72
C LYS A 163 0.21 -7.83 -6.80
N LEU A 164 -0.32 -6.61 -6.57
CA LEU A 164 0.29 -5.57 -5.75
C LEU A 164 -0.74 -4.98 -4.78
N ILE A 165 -0.35 -4.86 -3.51
CA ILE A 165 -1.11 -4.10 -2.52
C ILE A 165 -0.25 -2.93 -2.03
N VAL A 166 -0.79 -1.72 -2.15
CA VAL A 166 -0.22 -0.49 -1.59
C VAL A 166 -0.82 -0.28 -0.20
N CYS A 167 0.00 -0.36 0.83
CA CYS A 167 -0.37 -0.18 2.22
C CYS A 167 0.04 1.23 2.68
N ASP A 168 -0.91 2.14 2.85
CA ASP A 168 -0.64 3.52 3.28
C ASP A 168 -0.89 3.67 4.78
N GLU A 169 0.19 3.59 5.58
CA GLU A 169 0.22 3.74 7.05
C GLU A 169 -0.81 2.87 7.80
N ILE A 170 -1.05 1.65 7.33
CA ILE A 170 -2.15 0.78 7.78
C ILE A 170 -2.03 0.27 9.23
N THR A 171 -0.91 0.53 9.89
CA THR A 171 -0.65 0.11 11.28
C THR A 171 -0.55 1.29 12.24
N SER A 172 -0.61 2.54 11.76
CA SER A 172 -0.34 3.74 12.58
C SER A 172 -1.36 3.99 13.70
N ALA A 173 -2.60 3.52 13.55
CA ALA A 173 -3.68 3.70 14.51
C ALA A 173 -3.90 2.48 15.43
N LEU A 174 -3.00 1.49 15.38
CA LEU A 174 -3.11 0.23 16.11
C LEU A 174 -2.11 0.19 17.27
N ASP A 175 -2.47 -0.50 18.34
CA ASP A 175 -1.52 -0.80 19.42
C ASP A 175 -0.41 -1.77 18.93
N VAL A 176 0.72 -1.78 19.64
CA VAL A 176 1.94 -2.53 19.23
C VAL A 176 1.66 -4.02 19.05
N SER A 177 0.80 -4.62 19.88
CA SER A 177 0.50 -6.05 19.81
C SER A 177 -0.31 -6.41 18.57
N VAL A 178 -1.33 -5.61 18.25
CA VAL A 178 -2.17 -5.76 17.05
C VAL A 178 -1.36 -5.43 15.80
N GLN A 179 -0.50 -4.41 15.85
CA GLN A 179 0.42 -4.06 14.77
C GLN A 179 1.29 -5.26 14.37
N LYS A 180 1.92 -5.94 15.33
CA LYS A 180 2.70 -7.15 15.08
C LYS A 180 1.88 -8.24 14.41
N GLN A 181 0.68 -8.49 14.89
CA GLN A 181 -0.23 -9.48 14.29
C GLN A 181 -0.59 -9.16 12.83
N ILE A 182 -0.81 -7.87 12.51
CA ILE A 182 -1.07 -7.45 11.12
C ILE A 182 0.16 -7.65 10.24
N LEU A 183 1.37 -7.36 10.72
CA LEU A 183 2.60 -7.60 9.96
C LEU A 183 2.84 -9.10 9.70
N GLU A 184 2.62 -9.95 10.70
CA GLU A 184 2.70 -11.42 10.55
C GLU A 184 1.66 -11.93 9.54
N LEU A 185 0.43 -11.40 9.59
CA LEU A 185 -0.60 -11.71 8.61
C LEU A 185 -0.18 -11.33 7.19
N LEU A 186 0.34 -10.12 6.98
CA LEU A 186 0.80 -9.68 5.65
C LEU A 186 1.95 -10.53 5.12
N LYS A 187 2.92 -10.91 5.97
CA LYS A 187 4.00 -11.83 5.60
C LYS A 187 3.47 -13.20 5.19
N LYS A 188 2.50 -13.74 5.96
CA LYS A 188 1.83 -15.00 5.62
C LYS A 188 1.15 -14.90 4.25
N LEU A 189 0.33 -13.87 4.04
CA LEU A 189 -0.38 -13.66 2.76
C LEU A 189 0.59 -13.43 1.59
N GLN A 190 1.74 -12.79 1.80
CA GLN A 190 2.80 -12.64 0.81
C GLN A 190 3.31 -14.01 0.34
N ASN A 191 3.61 -14.89 1.27
CA ASN A 191 4.13 -16.23 0.98
C ASN A 191 3.06 -17.13 0.35
N ASP A 192 1.83 -17.14 0.91
CA ASP A 192 0.78 -18.06 0.50
C ASP A 192 0.16 -17.68 -0.86
N LEU A 193 0.07 -16.38 -1.16
CA LEU A 193 -0.60 -15.85 -2.36
C LEU A 193 0.36 -15.23 -3.38
N GLY A 194 1.67 -15.16 -3.10
CA GLY A 194 2.67 -14.54 -3.97
C GLY A 194 2.46 -13.02 -4.13
N LEU A 195 1.90 -12.36 -3.13
CA LEU A 195 1.61 -10.93 -3.16
C LEU A 195 2.87 -10.09 -3.10
N SER A 196 2.85 -8.95 -3.78
CA SER A 196 3.87 -7.91 -3.63
C SER A 196 3.29 -6.74 -2.85
N TYR A 197 4.14 -6.07 -2.05
CA TYR A 197 3.70 -4.93 -1.25
C TYR A 197 4.53 -3.67 -1.51
N LEU A 198 3.85 -2.54 -1.51
CA LEU A 198 4.44 -1.24 -1.28
C LEU A 198 3.95 -0.76 0.09
N PHE A 199 4.81 -0.86 1.11
CA PHE A 199 4.44 -0.61 2.49
C PHE A 199 4.93 0.76 2.94
N ILE A 200 4.00 1.70 3.14
CA ILE A 200 4.28 3.05 3.62
C ILE A 200 4.10 3.08 5.13
N GLY A 201 5.12 3.57 5.84
CA GLY A 201 5.09 3.75 7.28
C GLY A 201 5.90 4.95 7.73
N HIS A 202 5.66 5.39 8.95
CA HIS A 202 6.45 6.42 9.63
C HIS A 202 7.45 5.82 10.63
N ASP A 203 7.19 4.61 11.11
CA ASP A 203 8.08 3.87 12.01
C ASP A 203 9.01 2.97 11.20
N LEU A 204 10.31 3.28 11.26
CA LEU A 204 11.34 2.55 10.53
C LEU A 204 11.45 1.09 11.00
N ALA A 205 11.27 0.81 12.29
CA ALA A 205 11.36 -0.55 12.81
C ALA A 205 10.25 -1.45 12.25
N VAL A 206 9.04 -0.91 12.17
CA VAL A 206 7.88 -1.59 11.56
C VAL A 206 8.09 -1.86 10.08
N VAL A 207 8.58 -0.86 9.36
CA VAL A 207 8.84 -0.99 7.91
C VAL A 207 9.98 -1.98 7.64
N GLN A 208 11.02 -1.99 8.48
CA GLN A 208 12.13 -2.95 8.39
C GLN A 208 11.67 -4.40 8.61
N ASP A 209 10.72 -4.61 9.51
CA ASP A 209 10.25 -5.96 9.83
C ASP A 209 9.58 -6.66 8.63
N ILE A 210 8.91 -5.90 7.75
CA ILE A 210 8.19 -6.49 6.61
C ILE A 210 8.94 -6.38 5.27
N SER A 211 9.87 -5.44 5.13
CA SER A 211 10.41 -5.03 3.82
C SER A 211 11.76 -5.66 3.51
N GLN A 212 11.99 -6.03 2.25
CA GLN A 212 13.30 -6.44 1.72
C GLN A 212 14.15 -5.24 1.26
N LYS A 213 13.50 -4.13 0.91
CA LYS A 213 14.14 -2.87 0.52
C LYS A 213 13.39 -1.71 1.14
N ILE A 214 14.10 -0.61 1.41
CA ILE A 214 13.50 0.62 1.94
C ILE A 214 13.86 1.79 1.05
N VAL A 215 12.86 2.56 0.68
CA VAL A 215 12.97 3.85 0.01
C VAL A 215 12.78 4.94 1.06
N VAL A 216 13.76 5.81 1.22
CA VAL A 216 13.67 6.98 2.10
C VAL A 216 13.29 8.20 1.27
N MET A 217 12.15 8.80 1.60
CA MET A 217 11.69 10.05 0.99
C MET A 217 11.92 11.22 1.94
N TYR A 218 12.45 12.35 1.42
CA TYR A 218 12.74 13.55 2.22
C TYR A 218 12.44 14.83 1.44
N LEU A 219 12.02 15.89 2.15
CA LEU A 219 11.67 17.19 1.57
C LEU A 219 12.90 17.98 1.09
N SER A 220 14.02 17.84 1.80
CA SER A 220 15.30 18.44 1.43
C SER A 220 16.44 17.61 2.01
N LEU A 221 17.58 17.56 1.32
CA LEU A 221 18.77 16.95 1.91
C LEU A 221 19.11 17.68 3.21
N PRO A 222 19.23 16.98 4.36
CA PRO A 222 19.83 17.57 5.54
C PRO A 222 21.20 18.15 5.17
N LYS A 223 21.55 19.37 5.63
CA LYS A 223 22.84 20.02 5.32
C LYS A 223 24.05 19.14 5.65
N CYS A 224 23.93 18.22 6.58
CA CYS A 224 24.95 17.23 6.93
C CYS A 224 25.20 16.14 5.86
N TRP A 225 24.28 15.94 4.90
CA TRP A 225 24.47 14.98 3.81
C TRP A 225 25.28 15.52 2.63
N ASN A 226 25.57 16.82 2.60
CA ASN A 226 26.51 17.41 1.61
C ASN A 226 27.97 17.01 1.85
N TYR A 227 28.33 16.47 3.01
CA TYR A 227 29.64 15.92 3.29
C TYR A 227 29.56 14.39 3.26
N LYS A 228 29.89 13.78 2.08
CA LYS A 228 30.26 12.37 1.94
C LYS A 228 29.57 11.40 2.91
N CYS A 229 28.26 11.46 3.06
CA CYS A 229 27.51 10.33 3.57
C CYS A 229 27.45 9.29 2.43
N GLU A 230 28.53 8.55 2.25
CA GLU A 230 28.49 7.33 1.48
C GLU A 230 27.40 6.42 2.03
N PRO A 231 26.73 5.63 1.19
CA PRO A 231 25.71 4.64 1.60
C PRO A 231 26.17 3.69 2.72
N HIS A 232 27.47 3.65 3.00
CA HIS A 232 28.10 2.76 3.95
C HIS A 232 27.74 3.00 5.44
N ARG A 233 27.27 4.19 5.86
CA ARG A 233 26.82 4.37 7.27
C ARG A 233 25.42 3.89 7.56
N LEU A 234 24.62 3.61 6.55
CA LEU A 234 23.31 2.95 6.68
C LEU A 234 23.43 1.41 6.53
N SER A 235 24.63 0.90 6.29
CA SER A 235 24.94 -0.53 6.19
C SER A 235 24.77 -1.32 7.50
N PHE A 236 24.50 -0.67 8.62
CA PHE A 236 24.18 -1.34 9.89
C PHE A 236 22.80 -2.01 9.92
N LEU A 237 21.97 -1.86 8.88
CA LEU A 237 20.63 -2.42 8.79
C LEU A 237 20.60 -3.79 8.07
N GLY A 238 21.68 -4.53 8.07
CA GLY A 238 21.73 -5.93 7.64
C GLY A 238 21.39 -6.13 6.15
N LYS A 239 20.32 -6.82 5.84
CA LYS A 239 19.96 -7.26 4.47
C LYS A 239 19.18 -6.22 3.63
N ILE A 240 18.96 -4.98 4.12
CA ILE A 240 18.07 -4.01 3.50
C ILE A 240 18.83 -3.07 2.56
N ARG A 241 18.42 -3.01 1.29
CA ARG A 241 18.91 -2.01 0.34
C ARG A 241 18.15 -0.69 0.52
N LEU A 242 18.88 0.37 0.91
CA LEU A 242 18.34 1.72 0.98
C LEU A 242 18.38 2.38 -0.41
N ILE A 243 17.24 2.90 -0.83
CA ILE A 243 17.08 3.68 -2.06
C ILE A 243 16.64 5.08 -1.65
N CYS A 244 17.43 6.10 -2.01
CA CYS A 244 17.07 7.50 -1.72
C CYS A 244 16.25 8.07 -2.87
N ALA A 245 15.03 8.52 -2.58
CA ALA A 245 14.22 9.30 -3.51
C ALA A 245 14.26 10.78 -3.09
N ARG A 246 14.70 11.66 -3.99
CA ARG A 246 14.80 13.10 -3.75
C ARG A 246 13.48 13.77 -4.16
N LEU A 247 13.00 14.69 -3.33
CA LEU A 247 11.92 15.62 -3.66
C LEU A 247 12.43 16.96 -4.13
#